data_3736febb6c6526aaddb887492219b526
#
_entry.id   3736febb6c6526aaddb887492219b526
#
_cell.length_a   1.000
_cell.length_b   1.000
_cell.length_c   1.000
_cell.angle_alpha   90.00
_cell.angle_beta   90.00
_cell.angle_gamma   90.00
#
_symmetry.space_group_name_H-M   'P 1'
#
loop_
_entity.id
_entity.type
_entity.pdbx_description
1 polymer ?
#
loop_
_entity_poly.entity_id
_entity_poly.type
_entity_poly.pdbx_seq_one_letter_code
_entity_poly.pdbx_strand_id
1 'polypeptide(L)'
;MPEAVKGKRGYRSAVREERARANRVAILTAAYRRFLDDGYAATSIARIAEEASVSEDLVYKLFTNKRGLLVEVLNFAVTGQADSPRVLDQEGPQKVKAEPEQRKKLAMFAADIAGRIARARPVDDVMRSAAEVDAEMAAKYASMHRTRLRNITQFVRWLAEAGPLRQGLTVEQGGATAWLLCSPATHKQVTEQLGWDQPTYSAWLHATLTAVLLQPPAE
;
A
#
# COMPACT_ATOMS: atom_id res chain seq x y z
N MET A 1 -18.91 -47.66 -14.13
CA MET A 1 -19.12 -46.61 -13.12
C MET A 1 -17.89 -46.45 -12.30
N PRO A 2 -17.17 -45.27 -12.35
CA PRO A 2 -16.61 -44.65 -11.14
C PRO A 2 -16.63 -43.12 -11.25
N GLU A 3 -17.59 -42.48 -10.56
CA GLU A 3 -17.72 -41.02 -10.56
C GLU A 3 -17.45 -40.31 -9.22
N ALA A 4 -16.81 -41.01 -8.26
CA ALA A 4 -16.69 -40.53 -6.87
C ALA A 4 -15.32 -39.92 -6.50
N VAL A 5 -14.36 -39.75 -7.43
CA VAL A 5 -12.96 -39.37 -7.07
C VAL A 5 -12.65 -37.87 -7.30
N LYS A 6 -13.40 -37.16 -8.13
CA LYS A 6 -13.16 -35.71 -8.43
C LYS A 6 -13.46 -34.75 -7.25
N GLY A 7 -14.49 -35.01 -6.45
CA GLY A 7 -14.91 -34.11 -5.37
C GLY A 7 -13.94 -34.02 -4.18
N LYS A 8 -13.30 -35.14 -3.77
CA LYS A 8 -12.37 -35.18 -2.64
C LYS A 8 -11.03 -34.47 -2.92
N ARG A 9 -10.57 -34.44 -4.16
CA ARG A 9 -9.32 -33.79 -4.57
C ARG A 9 -9.46 -32.26 -4.56
N GLY A 10 -10.58 -31.71 -5.06
CA GLY A 10 -10.89 -30.28 -5.06
C GLY A 10 -11.06 -29.73 -3.64
N TYR A 11 -11.77 -30.43 -2.77
CA TYR A 11 -11.97 -30.04 -1.37
C TYR A 11 -10.65 -29.98 -0.58
N ARG A 12 -9.76 -30.97 -0.75
CA ARG A 12 -8.44 -30.97 -0.10
C ARG A 12 -7.51 -29.89 -0.62
N SER A 13 -7.67 -29.43 -1.86
CA SER A 13 -6.93 -28.29 -2.44
C SER A 13 -7.39 -26.99 -1.80
N ALA A 14 -8.70 -26.74 -1.77
CA ALA A 14 -9.29 -25.54 -1.20
C ALA A 14 -8.92 -25.35 0.29
N VAL A 15 -9.01 -26.42 1.09
CA VAL A 15 -8.61 -26.37 2.52
C VAL A 15 -7.11 -26.08 2.70
N ARG A 16 -6.25 -26.61 1.80
CA ARG A 16 -4.81 -26.32 1.85
C ARG A 16 -4.50 -24.89 1.45
N GLU A 17 -5.16 -24.36 0.45
CA GLU A 17 -5.01 -22.97 -0.02
C GLU A 17 -5.48 -21.99 1.06
N GLU A 18 -6.63 -22.25 1.70
CA GLU A 18 -7.14 -21.45 2.81
C GLU A 18 -6.17 -21.44 4.00
N ARG A 19 -5.62 -22.60 4.37
CA ARG A 19 -4.62 -22.69 5.44
C ARG A 19 -3.33 -21.97 5.09
N ALA A 20 -2.87 -22.06 3.85
CA ALA A 20 -1.69 -21.34 3.38
C ALA A 20 -1.89 -19.82 3.44
N ARG A 21 -3.08 -19.35 3.04
CA ARG A 21 -3.47 -17.93 3.15
C ARG A 21 -3.56 -17.48 4.60
N ALA A 22 -4.18 -18.25 5.47
CA ALA A 22 -4.27 -17.94 6.90
C ALA A 22 -2.87 -17.83 7.55
N ASN A 23 -1.96 -18.77 7.26
CA ASN A 23 -0.58 -18.72 7.73
C ASN A 23 0.15 -17.47 7.21
N ARG A 24 -0.02 -17.13 5.93
CA ARG A 24 0.60 -15.91 5.35
C ARG A 24 0.10 -14.65 6.05
N VAL A 25 -1.20 -14.53 6.30
CA VAL A 25 -1.80 -13.40 7.07
C VAL A 25 -1.24 -13.35 8.49
N ALA A 26 -1.17 -14.48 9.19
CA ALA A 26 -0.62 -14.57 10.55
C ALA A 26 0.83 -14.09 10.61
N ILE A 27 1.69 -14.55 9.68
CA ILE A 27 3.10 -14.14 9.60
C ILE A 27 3.21 -12.62 9.30
N LEU A 28 2.45 -12.10 8.34
CA LEU A 28 2.49 -10.67 8.00
C LEU A 28 2.01 -9.79 9.17
N THR A 29 1.00 -10.24 9.91
CA THR A 29 0.47 -9.53 11.09
C THR A 29 1.49 -9.54 12.24
N ALA A 30 2.10 -10.69 12.54
CA ALA A 30 3.14 -10.78 13.55
C ALA A 30 4.37 -9.95 13.17
N ALA A 31 4.82 -10.05 11.92
CA ALA A 31 5.94 -9.27 11.40
C ALA A 31 5.67 -7.76 11.45
N TYR A 32 4.44 -7.32 11.09
CA TYR A 32 4.03 -5.92 11.21
C TYR A 32 4.26 -5.42 12.65
N ARG A 33 3.74 -6.12 13.65
CA ARG A 33 3.89 -5.73 15.06
C ARG A 33 5.36 -5.71 15.48
N ARG A 34 6.11 -6.78 15.19
CA ARG A 34 7.53 -6.89 15.58
C ARG A 34 8.39 -5.81 14.94
N PHE A 35 8.18 -5.49 13.68
CA PHE A 35 8.93 -4.43 13.03
C PHE A 35 8.63 -3.04 13.60
N LEU A 36 7.40 -2.80 14.06
CA LEU A 36 7.05 -1.53 14.70
C LEU A 36 7.57 -1.42 16.13
N ASP A 37 7.48 -2.51 16.90
CA ASP A 37 7.84 -2.52 18.32
C ASP A 37 9.36 -2.58 18.52
N ASP A 38 10.04 -3.46 17.78
CA ASP A 38 11.47 -3.77 17.97
C ASP A 38 12.36 -3.04 16.93
N GLY A 39 11.79 -2.52 15.86
CA GLY A 39 12.54 -1.99 14.70
C GLY A 39 13.11 -3.10 13.80
N TYR A 40 13.64 -2.71 12.63
CA TYR A 40 14.18 -3.67 11.67
C TYR A 40 15.37 -4.48 12.22
N ALA A 41 16.33 -3.84 12.89
CA ALA A 41 17.56 -4.50 13.31
C ALA A 41 17.32 -5.60 14.37
N ALA A 42 16.53 -5.30 15.40
CA ALA A 42 16.29 -6.21 16.52
C ALA A 42 15.26 -7.30 16.25
N THR A 43 14.43 -7.14 15.23
CA THR A 43 13.44 -8.17 14.83
C THR A 43 14.14 -9.39 14.23
N SER A 44 13.78 -10.61 14.71
CA SER A 44 14.26 -11.89 14.18
C SER A 44 13.10 -12.70 13.57
N ILE A 45 13.44 -13.56 12.58
CA ILE A 45 12.46 -14.48 11.97
C ILE A 45 11.92 -15.47 13.01
N ALA A 46 12.77 -15.94 13.94
CA ALA A 46 12.36 -16.84 15.01
C ALA A 46 11.22 -16.27 15.86
N ARG A 47 11.35 -15.00 16.31
CA ARG A 47 10.30 -14.33 17.11
C ARG A 47 9.00 -14.09 16.32
N ILE A 48 9.12 -13.79 15.03
CA ILE A 48 7.94 -13.67 14.16
C ILE A 48 7.24 -14.99 13.99
N ALA A 49 7.98 -16.09 13.76
CA ALA A 49 7.45 -17.43 13.60
C ALA A 49 6.75 -17.92 14.88
N GLU A 50 7.36 -17.69 16.04
CA GLU A 50 6.78 -17.97 17.35
C GLU A 50 5.44 -17.25 17.56
N GLU A 51 5.41 -15.91 17.32
CA GLU A 51 4.19 -15.10 17.47
C GLU A 51 3.08 -15.52 16.47
N ALA A 52 3.48 -15.90 15.25
CA ALA A 52 2.55 -16.37 14.22
C ALA A 52 2.14 -17.86 14.41
N SER A 53 2.70 -18.57 15.40
CA SER A 53 2.48 -19.99 15.64
C SER A 53 2.78 -20.87 14.41
N VAL A 54 3.89 -20.58 13.73
CA VAL A 54 4.39 -21.33 12.57
C VAL A 54 5.88 -21.68 12.73
N SER A 55 6.40 -22.54 11.85
CA SER A 55 7.84 -22.82 11.83
C SER A 55 8.62 -21.71 11.10
N GLU A 56 9.88 -21.47 11.48
CA GLU A 56 10.79 -20.56 10.74
C GLU A 56 10.95 -20.99 9.29
N ASP A 57 11.03 -22.30 9.01
CA ASP A 57 11.10 -22.85 7.65
C ASP A 57 9.94 -22.38 6.78
N LEU A 58 8.73 -22.28 7.34
CA LEU A 58 7.58 -21.79 6.61
C LEU A 58 7.72 -20.29 6.30
N VAL A 59 8.25 -19.50 7.23
CA VAL A 59 8.52 -18.08 6.99
C VAL A 59 9.56 -17.89 5.89
N TYR A 60 10.69 -18.61 5.94
CA TYR A 60 11.69 -18.57 4.88
C TYR A 60 11.16 -19.03 3.52
N LYS A 61 10.34 -20.07 3.51
CA LYS A 61 9.70 -20.57 2.28
C LYS A 61 8.79 -19.53 1.62
N LEU A 62 8.05 -18.74 2.42
CA LEU A 62 7.09 -17.76 1.91
C LEU A 62 7.72 -16.41 1.57
N PHE A 63 8.78 -16.00 2.27
CA PHE A 63 9.31 -14.63 2.21
C PHE A 63 10.81 -14.56 1.93
N THR A 64 11.47 -15.70 1.74
CA THR A 64 12.89 -15.84 1.41
C THR A 64 13.84 -15.37 2.53
N ASN A 65 13.64 -14.17 3.07
CA ASN A 65 14.47 -13.58 4.14
C ASN A 65 13.74 -12.40 4.82
N LYS A 66 14.35 -11.83 5.88
CA LYS A 66 13.79 -10.70 6.64
C LYS A 66 13.54 -9.46 5.77
N ARG A 67 14.40 -9.17 4.77
CA ARG A 67 14.21 -8.06 3.84
C ARG A 67 12.96 -8.26 2.97
N GLY A 68 12.81 -9.45 2.42
CA GLY A 68 11.62 -9.82 1.63
C GLY A 68 10.35 -9.73 2.46
N LEU A 69 10.39 -10.21 3.70
CA LEU A 69 9.27 -10.13 4.63
C LEU A 69 8.87 -8.67 4.92
N LEU A 70 9.83 -7.76 5.19
CA LEU A 70 9.50 -6.35 5.44
C LEU A 70 8.87 -5.68 4.22
N VAL A 71 9.33 -5.98 3.00
CA VAL A 71 8.69 -5.50 1.75
C VAL A 71 7.24 -5.98 1.66
N GLU A 72 6.99 -7.26 1.96
CA GLU A 72 5.63 -7.82 1.92
C GLU A 72 4.74 -7.26 3.05
N VAL A 73 5.30 -6.93 4.21
CA VAL A 73 4.57 -6.23 5.29
C VAL A 73 4.13 -4.84 4.83
N LEU A 74 4.98 -4.08 4.14
CA LEU A 74 4.57 -2.80 3.58
C LEU A 74 3.51 -2.96 2.50
N ASN A 75 3.65 -3.94 1.59
CA ASN A 75 2.63 -4.26 0.60
C ASN A 75 1.29 -4.60 1.26
N PHE A 76 1.31 -5.42 2.31
CA PHE A 76 0.12 -5.79 3.09
C PHE A 76 -0.53 -4.56 3.76
N ALA A 77 0.26 -3.67 4.36
CA ALA A 77 -0.24 -2.42 4.96
C ALA A 77 -0.88 -1.49 3.90
N VAL A 78 -0.27 -1.37 2.71
CA VAL A 78 -0.81 -0.57 1.59
C VAL A 78 -2.10 -1.15 1.04
N THR A 79 -2.15 -2.47 0.86
CA THR A 79 -3.22 -3.13 0.11
C THR A 79 -4.34 -3.68 0.97
N GLY A 80 -4.06 -3.98 2.23
CA GLY A 80 -4.97 -4.69 3.15
C GLY A 80 -5.12 -6.18 2.83
N GLN A 81 -4.33 -6.73 1.89
CA GLN A 81 -4.46 -8.11 1.41
C GLN A 81 -3.10 -8.81 1.39
N ALA A 82 -3.04 -10.03 1.92
CA ALA A 82 -1.81 -10.80 2.02
C ALA A 82 -1.27 -11.28 0.66
N ASP A 83 -2.15 -11.61 -0.28
CA ASP A 83 -1.83 -12.07 -1.64
C ASP A 83 -2.20 -11.00 -2.66
N SER A 84 -1.74 -9.79 -2.43
CA SER A 84 -2.24 -8.64 -3.13
C SER A 84 -1.84 -8.61 -4.62
N PRO A 85 -2.80 -8.40 -5.52
CA PRO A 85 -2.49 -7.96 -6.88
C PRO A 85 -1.80 -6.59 -6.85
N ARG A 86 -1.31 -6.13 -7.99
CA ARG A 86 -0.78 -4.77 -8.11
C ARG A 86 -1.83 -3.77 -7.62
N VAL A 87 -1.39 -2.71 -6.94
CA VAL A 87 -2.30 -1.70 -6.35
C VAL A 87 -3.36 -1.22 -7.34
N LEU A 88 -2.97 -0.94 -8.60
CA LEU A 88 -3.89 -0.45 -9.62
C LEU A 88 -4.93 -1.49 -10.08
N ASP A 89 -4.69 -2.79 -9.86
CA ASP A 89 -5.60 -3.86 -10.24
C ASP A 89 -6.65 -4.16 -9.15
N GLN A 90 -6.53 -3.52 -7.98
CA GLN A 90 -7.48 -3.67 -6.88
C GLN A 90 -8.82 -3.00 -7.18
N GLU A 91 -9.88 -3.46 -6.52
CA GLU A 91 -11.25 -2.97 -6.70
C GLU A 91 -11.37 -1.45 -6.49
N GLY A 92 -10.72 -0.89 -5.44
CA GLY A 92 -10.74 0.55 -5.15
C GLY A 92 -10.19 1.39 -6.32
N PRO A 93 -8.92 1.20 -6.73
CA PRO A 93 -8.36 1.87 -7.90
C PRO A 93 -9.14 1.64 -9.21
N GLN A 94 -9.70 0.45 -9.42
CA GLN A 94 -10.52 0.18 -10.62
C GLN A 94 -11.86 0.96 -10.58
N LYS A 95 -12.49 1.11 -9.41
CA LYS A 95 -13.66 1.99 -9.25
C LYS A 95 -13.30 3.45 -9.52
N VAL A 96 -12.15 3.93 -9.02
CA VAL A 96 -11.64 5.28 -9.31
C VAL A 96 -11.42 5.45 -10.82
N LYS A 97 -10.79 4.48 -11.48
CA LYS A 97 -10.59 4.51 -12.95
C LYS A 97 -11.90 4.62 -13.70
N ALA A 98 -12.93 3.86 -13.31
CA ALA A 98 -14.22 3.79 -13.97
C ALA A 98 -15.12 5.01 -13.76
N GLU A 99 -14.90 5.82 -12.72
CA GLU A 99 -15.71 7.01 -12.43
C GLU A 99 -15.56 8.06 -13.54
N PRO A 100 -16.66 8.46 -14.23
CA PRO A 100 -16.55 9.42 -15.33
C PRO A 100 -16.46 10.88 -14.88
N GLU A 101 -16.97 11.23 -13.69
CA GLU A 101 -16.99 12.60 -13.20
C GLU A 101 -15.65 12.93 -12.53
N GLN A 102 -14.91 13.92 -13.07
CA GLN A 102 -13.54 14.24 -12.68
C GLN A 102 -13.39 14.56 -11.19
N ARG A 103 -14.27 15.40 -10.63
CA ARG A 103 -14.18 15.81 -9.22
C ARG A 103 -14.50 14.65 -8.27
N LYS A 104 -15.46 13.82 -8.63
CA LYS A 104 -15.81 12.61 -7.88
C LYS A 104 -14.69 11.56 -7.95
N LYS A 105 -14.09 11.38 -9.14
CA LYS A 105 -12.88 10.55 -9.31
C LYS A 105 -11.76 10.98 -8.37
N LEU A 106 -11.50 12.28 -8.26
CA LEU A 106 -10.49 12.81 -7.35
C LEU A 106 -10.86 12.60 -5.88
N ALA A 107 -12.12 12.83 -5.49
CA ALA A 107 -12.58 12.59 -4.14
C ALA A 107 -12.42 11.13 -3.72
N MET A 108 -12.79 10.18 -4.58
CA MET A 108 -12.62 8.75 -4.35
C MET A 108 -11.13 8.38 -4.19
N PHE A 109 -10.27 8.92 -5.04
CA PHE A 109 -8.83 8.72 -4.93
C PHE A 109 -8.27 9.28 -3.63
N ALA A 110 -8.63 10.52 -3.26
CA ALA A 110 -8.13 11.16 -2.05
C ALA A 110 -8.51 10.35 -0.79
N ALA A 111 -9.74 9.85 -0.73
CA ALA A 111 -10.19 9.00 0.37
C ALA A 111 -9.43 7.65 0.43
N ASP A 112 -9.27 6.95 -0.71
CA ASP A 112 -8.55 5.68 -0.79
C ASP A 112 -7.08 5.84 -0.40
N ILE A 113 -6.38 6.83 -0.98
CA ILE A 113 -4.95 7.04 -0.74
C ILE A 113 -4.67 7.50 0.69
N ALA A 114 -5.51 8.35 1.30
CA ALA A 114 -5.37 8.78 2.68
C ALA A 114 -5.42 7.58 3.65
N GLY A 115 -6.37 6.66 3.46
CA GLY A 115 -6.46 5.44 4.24
C GLY A 115 -5.26 4.50 4.05
N ARG A 116 -4.77 4.34 2.81
CA ARG A 116 -3.57 3.53 2.51
C ARG A 116 -2.33 4.10 3.18
N ILE A 117 -2.14 5.42 3.13
CA ILE A 117 -0.99 6.09 3.74
C ILE A 117 -1.02 5.93 5.26
N ALA A 118 -2.18 6.13 5.90
CA ALA A 118 -2.31 5.98 7.34
C ALA A 118 -1.88 4.58 7.82
N ARG A 119 -2.25 3.51 7.09
CA ARG A 119 -1.83 2.14 7.41
C ARG A 119 -0.35 1.86 7.09
N ALA A 120 0.14 2.41 5.99
CA ALA A 120 1.48 2.11 5.48
C ALA A 120 2.59 2.92 6.18
N ARG A 121 2.27 4.14 6.64
CA ARG A 121 3.25 5.08 7.20
C ARG A 121 4.13 4.49 8.31
N PRO A 122 3.59 3.77 9.33
CA PRO A 122 4.45 3.22 10.37
C PRO A 122 5.49 2.23 9.82
N VAL A 123 5.12 1.40 8.85
CA VAL A 123 6.04 0.44 8.20
C VAL A 123 7.02 1.16 7.26
N ASP A 124 6.58 2.23 6.60
CA ASP A 124 7.44 3.07 5.75
C ASP A 124 8.59 3.68 6.57
N ASP A 125 8.33 4.13 7.81
CA ASP A 125 9.36 4.60 8.74
C ASP A 125 10.40 3.51 9.06
N VAL A 126 9.96 2.27 9.28
CA VAL A 126 10.87 1.11 9.49
C VAL A 126 11.68 0.81 8.23
N MET A 127 11.03 0.83 7.05
CA MET A 127 11.71 0.63 5.77
C MET A 127 12.79 1.69 5.51
N ARG A 128 12.48 2.96 5.81
CA ARG A 128 13.41 4.08 5.67
C ARG A 128 14.62 3.89 6.58
N SER A 129 14.40 3.59 7.87
CA SER A 129 15.49 3.34 8.83
C SER A 129 16.33 2.11 8.42
N ALA A 130 15.71 1.05 7.90
CA ALA A 130 16.44 -0.10 7.38
C ALA A 130 17.29 0.27 6.15
N ALA A 131 16.80 1.16 5.28
CA ALA A 131 17.51 1.63 4.10
C ALA A 131 18.75 2.47 4.42
N GLU A 132 18.81 3.11 5.59
CA GLU A 132 19.99 3.89 6.04
C GLU A 132 21.20 3.00 6.36
N VAL A 133 20.98 1.73 6.72
CA VAL A 133 22.03 0.81 7.19
C VAL A 133 22.20 -0.45 6.33
N ASP A 134 21.35 -0.65 5.32
CA ASP A 134 21.35 -1.83 4.44
C ASP A 134 21.15 -1.39 2.99
N ALA A 135 22.19 -1.53 2.16
CA ALA A 135 22.17 -1.10 0.75
C ALA A 135 21.12 -1.84 -0.11
N GLU A 136 20.83 -3.13 0.18
CA GLU A 136 19.76 -3.84 -0.53
C GLU A 136 18.39 -3.31 -0.14
N MET A 137 18.18 -2.94 1.14
CA MET A 137 16.96 -2.29 1.57
C MET A 137 16.81 -0.90 0.95
N ALA A 138 17.90 -0.12 0.83
CA ALA A 138 17.90 1.17 0.13
C ALA A 138 17.45 1.02 -1.32
N ALA A 139 17.96 0.03 -2.05
CA ALA A 139 17.57 -0.25 -3.44
C ALA A 139 16.08 -0.65 -3.55
N LYS A 140 15.57 -1.49 -2.62
CA LYS A 140 14.17 -1.90 -2.56
C LYS A 140 13.27 -0.70 -2.25
N TYR A 141 13.61 0.10 -1.26
CA TYR A 141 12.87 1.30 -0.87
C TYR A 141 12.77 2.30 -2.02
N ALA A 142 13.89 2.60 -2.69
CA ALA A 142 13.89 3.44 -3.88
C ALA A 142 13.02 2.88 -5.02
N SER A 143 13.03 1.57 -5.24
CA SER A 143 12.18 0.91 -6.24
C SER A 143 10.69 1.04 -5.91
N MET A 144 10.31 0.92 -4.64
CA MET A 144 8.93 1.08 -4.19
C MET A 144 8.45 2.52 -4.37
N HIS A 145 9.29 3.52 -4.07
CA HIS A 145 8.97 4.93 -4.32
C HIS A 145 8.78 5.24 -5.81
N ARG A 146 9.61 4.66 -6.70
CA ARG A 146 9.41 4.78 -8.16
C ARG A 146 8.09 4.15 -8.60
N THR A 147 7.73 2.99 -8.04
CA THR A 147 6.45 2.33 -8.34
C THR A 147 5.28 3.17 -7.86
N ARG A 148 5.35 3.75 -6.66
CA ARG A 148 4.33 4.65 -6.13
C ARG A 148 4.16 5.89 -7.02
N LEU A 149 5.26 6.51 -7.47
CA LEU A 149 5.20 7.64 -8.40
C LEU A 149 4.49 7.25 -9.70
N ARG A 150 4.85 6.12 -10.31
CA ARG A 150 4.17 5.63 -11.54
C ARG A 150 2.67 5.43 -11.31
N ASN A 151 2.27 4.82 -10.20
CA ASN A 151 0.86 4.57 -9.90
C ASN A 151 0.07 5.86 -9.70
N ILE A 152 0.64 6.85 -9.02
CA ILE A 152 0.00 8.16 -8.79
C ILE A 152 -0.05 8.97 -10.10
N THR A 153 1.00 8.93 -10.92
CA THR A 153 0.98 9.56 -12.25
C THR A 153 -0.08 8.91 -13.15
N GLN A 154 -0.27 7.58 -13.05
CA GLN A 154 -1.34 6.92 -13.79
C GLN A 154 -2.73 7.37 -13.33
N PHE A 155 -2.93 7.59 -12.03
CA PHE A 155 -4.17 8.20 -11.55
C PHE A 155 -4.40 9.60 -12.15
N VAL A 156 -3.37 10.46 -12.17
CA VAL A 156 -3.49 11.80 -12.76
C VAL A 156 -3.80 11.73 -14.25
N ARG A 157 -3.31 10.72 -14.97
CA ARG A 157 -3.69 10.44 -16.36
C ARG A 157 -5.18 10.10 -16.48
N TRP A 158 -5.71 9.22 -15.63
CA TRP A 158 -7.15 8.94 -15.60
C TRP A 158 -8.00 10.17 -15.24
N LEU A 159 -7.43 11.08 -14.43
CA LEU A 159 -8.08 12.34 -14.08
C LEU A 159 -8.13 13.28 -15.29
N ALA A 160 -7.05 13.35 -16.08
CA ALA A 160 -6.96 14.13 -17.30
C ALA A 160 -7.86 13.60 -18.45
N GLU A 161 -8.08 12.29 -18.48
CA GLU A 161 -9.05 11.64 -19.41
C GLU A 161 -10.51 12.00 -19.08
N ALA A 162 -10.81 12.28 -17.80
CA ALA A 162 -12.16 12.63 -17.33
C ALA A 162 -12.48 14.12 -17.42
N GLY A 163 -11.47 14.98 -17.63
CA GLY A 163 -11.64 16.43 -17.77
C GLY A 163 -10.30 17.18 -17.73
N PRO A 164 -10.29 18.48 -18.05
CA PRO A 164 -9.05 19.23 -18.12
C PRO A 164 -8.38 19.37 -16.75
N LEU A 165 -7.08 19.18 -16.69
CA LEU A 165 -6.26 19.57 -15.55
C LEU A 165 -6.14 21.10 -15.47
N ARG A 166 -5.63 21.62 -14.36
CA ARG A 166 -5.35 23.02 -14.18
C ARG A 166 -4.48 23.55 -15.34
N GLN A 167 -4.79 24.74 -15.82
CA GLN A 167 -4.09 25.36 -16.95
C GLN A 167 -2.57 25.35 -16.74
N GLY A 168 -1.83 24.87 -17.74
CA GLY A 168 -0.37 24.77 -17.71
C GLY A 168 0.20 23.58 -16.94
N LEU A 169 -0.65 22.73 -16.31
CA LEU A 169 -0.19 21.56 -15.58
C LEU A 169 -0.14 20.32 -16.49
N THR A 170 1.04 19.72 -16.63
CA THR A 170 1.19 18.43 -17.32
C THR A 170 0.81 17.26 -16.41
N VAL A 171 0.52 16.08 -16.98
CA VAL A 171 0.24 14.86 -16.23
C VAL A 171 1.42 14.49 -15.31
N GLU A 172 2.64 14.64 -15.79
CA GLU A 172 3.87 14.34 -15.06
C GLU A 172 4.06 15.28 -13.87
N GLN A 173 3.84 16.58 -14.06
CA GLN A 173 3.90 17.57 -12.97
C GLN A 173 2.79 17.35 -11.95
N GLY A 174 1.56 17.09 -12.40
CA GLY A 174 0.44 16.73 -11.52
C GLY A 174 0.72 15.44 -10.74
N GLY A 175 1.31 14.44 -11.40
CA GLY A 175 1.75 13.19 -10.77
C GLY A 175 2.80 13.40 -9.69
N ALA A 176 3.82 14.22 -9.95
CA ALA A 176 4.85 14.56 -8.97
C ALA A 176 4.27 15.35 -7.78
N THR A 177 3.39 16.32 -8.05
CA THR A 177 2.70 17.11 -7.01
C THR A 177 1.84 16.20 -6.11
N ALA A 178 1.00 15.35 -6.71
CA ALA A 178 0.19 14.41 -5.96
C ALA A 178 1.05 13.40 -5.18
N TRP A 179 2.16 12.93 -5.76
CA TRP A 179 3.09 12.01 -5.09
C TRP A 179 3.72 12.62 -3.83
N LEU A 180 4.06 13.90 -3.84
CA LEU A 180 4.57 14.63 -2.67
C LEU A 180 3.48 14.80 -1.62
N LEU A 181 2.30 15.33 -1.99
CA LEU A 181 1.18 15.56 -1.08
C LEU A 181 0.67 14.26 -0.43
N CYS A 182 0.63 13.18 -1.18
CA CYS A 182 0.23 11.85 -0.70
C CYS A 182 1.41 11.06 -0.09
N SER A 183 2.51 11.69 0.34
CA SER A 183 3.65 10.95 0.88
C SER A 183 3.45 10.52 2.33
N PRO A 184 4.02 9.37 2.76
CA PRO A 184 4.09 9.01 4.18
C PRO A 184 4.75 10.10 5.02
N ALA A 185 5.76 10.80 4.48
CA ALA A 185 6.44 11.90 5.16
C ALA A 185 5.49 13.09 5.39
N THR A 186 4.72 13.52 4.38
CA THR A 186 3.71 14.56 4.53
C THR A 186 2.65 14.18 5.57
N HIS A 187 2.14 12.95 5.50
CA HIS A 187 1.20 12.43 6.48
C HIS A 187 1.76 12.53 7.91
N LYS A 188 3.00 12.05 8.11
CA LYS A 188 3.68 12.12 9.40
C LYS A 188 3.78 13.55 9.94
N GLN A 189 4.20 14.50 9.08
CA GLN A 189 4.32 15.89 9.48
C GLN A 189 3.01 16.48 9.96
N VAL A 190 1.92 16.27 9.22
CA VAL A 190 0.63 16.87 9.61
C VAL A 190 -0.05 16.15 10.78
N THR A 191 0.13 14.84 10.94
CA THR A 191 -0.50 14.10 12.04
C THR A 191 0.31 14.17 13.34
N GLU A 192 1.65 14.10 13.28
CA GLU A 192 2.49 14.10 14.48
C GLU A 192 2.93 15.52 14.91
N GLN A 193 3.26 16.41 13.95
CA GLN A 193 3.75 17.75 14.30
C GLN A 193 2.61 18.76 14.43
N LEU A 194 1.55 18.67 13.61
CA LEU A 194 0.39 19.56 13.69
C LEU A 194 -0.79 18.97 14.49
N GLY A 195 -0.70 17.69 14.89
CA GLY A 195 -1.72 17.02 15.69
C GLY A 195 -3.04 16.75 14.94
N TRP A 196 -3.02 16.70 13.61
CA TRP A 196 -4.24 16.45 12.84
C TRP A 196 -4.67 14.99 12.96
N ASP A 197 -5.97 14.80 13.14
CA ASP A 197 -6.57 13.47 13.04
C ASP A 197 -6.75 13.02 11.58
N GLN A 198 -7.06 11.75 11.38
CA GLN A 198 -7.23 11.16 10.04
C GLN A 198 -8.33 11.83 9.21
N PRO A 199 -9.52 12.19 9.75
CA PRO A 199 -10.53 12.97 9.03
C PRO A 199 -10.02 14.32 8.53
N THR A 200 -9.35 15.09 9.39
CA THR A 200 -8.77 16.40 9.06
C THR A 200 -7.73 16.26 7.93
N TYR A 201 -6.80 15.29 8.03
CA TYR A 201 -5.84 15.01 6.96
C TYR A 201 -6.53 14.65 5.65
N SER A 202 -7.52 13.78 5.68
CA SER A 202 -8.25 13.35 4.48
C SER A 202 -8.98 14.50 3.79
N ALA A 203 -9.63 15.37 4.56
CA ALA A 203 -10.34 16.55 4.05
C ALA A 203 -9.35 17.55 3.44
N TRP A 204 -8.25 17.83 4.13
CA TRP A 204 -7.19 18.71 3.64
C TRP A 204 -6.56 18.17 2.34
N LEU A 205 -6.25 16.88 2.30
CA LEU A 205 -5.65 16.25 1.12
C LEU A 205 -6.57 16.37 -0.10
N HIS A 206 -7.87 16.07 0.07
CA HIS A 206 -8.86 16.23 -0.99
C HIS A 206 -8.94 17.68 -1.49
N ALA A 207 -9.09 18.65 -0.58
CA ALA A 207 -9.19 20.07 -0.92
C ALA A 207 -7.92 20.56 -1.66
N THR A 208 -6.74 20.19 -1.15
CA THR A 208 -5.45 20.58 -1.73
C THR A 208 -5.25 19.97 -3.11
N LEU A 209 -5.49 18.66 -3.29
CA LEU A 209 -5.41 18.01 -4.59
C LEU A 209 -6.40 18.60 -5.59
N THR A 210 -7.61 18.95 -5.17
CA THR A 210 -8.59 19.63 -6.01
C THR A 210 -8.06 20.99 -6.49
N ALA A 211 -7.53 21.79 -5.58
CA ALA A 211 -7.02 23.14 -5.88
C ALA A 211 -5.80 23.13 -6.81
N VAL A 212 -4.92 22.12 -6.67
CA VAL A 212 -3.68 22.08 -7.45
C VAL A 212 -3.80 21.33 -8.78
N LEU A 213 -4.73 20.37 -8.89
CA LEU A 213 -4.84 19.51 -10.09
C LEU A 213 -5.96 19.94 -11.03
N LEU A 214 -7.07 20.49 -10.52
CA LEU A 214 -8.26 20.77 -11.32
C LEU A 214 -8.43 22.25 -11.66
N GLN A 215 -9.14 22.52 -12.75
CA GLN A 215 -9.66 23.86 -13.06
C GLN A 215 -10.61 24.30 -11.94
N PRO A 216 -10.58 25.61 -11.54
CA PRO A 216 -11.63 26.16 -10.71
C PRO A 216 -13.00 25.95 -11.39
N PRO A 217 -14.10 25.88 -10.64
CA PRO A 217 -15.44 25.90 -11.24
C PRO A 217 -15.56 27.14 -12.15
N ALA A 218 -16.25 26.99 -13.29
CA ALA A 218 -16.67 28.17 -14.05
C ALA A 218 -17.59 29.04 -13.18
N GLU A 219 -17.34 30.33 -13.12
CA GLU A 219 -18.21 31.30 -12.46
C GLU A 219 -19.58 31.39 -13.13
#